data_02b462b6bf3a6d0792166e76db3c6569
#
_entry.id   02b462b6bf3a6d0792166e76db3c6569
#
_cell.length_a   1.000
_cell.length_b   1.000
_cell.length_c   1.000
_cell.angle_alpha   90.00
_cell.angle_beta   90.00
_cell.angle_gamma   90.00
#
_symmetry.space_group_name_H-M   'P 1'
#
loop_
_entity.id
_entity.type
_entity.pdbx_description
1 polymer ?
#
loop_
_entity_poly.entity_id
_entity_poly.type
_entity_poly.pdbx_seq_one_letter_code
_entity_poly.pdbx_strand_id
1 'polypeptide(L)'
;MNAPLARVASRLAVVTAAAAVAGTLAWSPAQAASGQADKYGPGYAIPDSEGNAATSHIGAYGPPGMTVYGTYETFCADPGRKGPDAAGGYTGPATVEHWTSSVTGRPVPDAHLAYASYVVGKYGQTRDAAQAAAVDAAVYEWLAGGTYGIDGQRGKQRLSYPGVSPSARTLALGYLAEAKKYAGPYRLTVVPKVTETQAGTKVTVTVSVTAQLSGAKVPGVKVALTESGKDGESGQVTTGQDGTAAWEFTADAKGTATVRAAATGLPGSQLKILEPRDSKAQRMLLAGDTTTARANAAIKVTAAPGGVTIRKKDPGGDRMIGAAFQLIDPTSGRVVAEGTTGADGTLAFDNLTPGTYRLRETDSGSRLHARVPDQDITITEGKTAAANPITIVDPFKQGELVLKKTDKATGKPLPGAVITINADTLDASGKHTRGKELARLTTGKDGTAKLQLDVTLKNGTHYWASETTAPAGYQADAAPQRFTATPGATVTVTLADSKTPVPTTPPATTAPPAAPTAQLAHTGSANTTWLIGAGGVLVAAGGGAVWAGSRRRRHTSTSDTQ
;
A
#
# COMPACT_ATOMS: atom_id res chain seq x y z
N MET A 1 8.09 9.81 48.63
CA MET A 1 9.23 10.68 48.32
C MET A 1 9.75 10.26 46.94
N ASN A 2 9.73 11.20 46.01
CA ASN A 2 10.32 11.19 44.69
C ASN A 2 9.82 10.14 43.65
N ALA A 3 8.77 10.54 42.92
CA ALA A 3 8.47 10.04 41.60
C ALA A 3 9.32 10.78 40.52
N PRO A 4 9.78 10.15 39.46
CA PRO A 4 10.39 10.85 38.33
C PRO A 4 9.35 11.20 37.27
N LEU A 5 9.37 12.46 36.90
CA LEU A 5 8.64 13.09 35.82
C LEU A 5 8.96 12.46 34.46
N ALA A 6 7.95 11.93 33.79
CA ALA A 6 8.01 11.55 32.37
C ALA A 6 8.01 12.82 31.51
N ARG A 7 9.10 13.06 30.77
CA ARG A 7 9.18 14.10 29.73
C ARG A 7 8.44 13.60 28.49
N VAL A 8 7.30 14.19 28.23
CA VAL A 8 6.62 14.11 26.92
C VAL A 8 7.38 15.05 25.98
N ALA A 9 8.10 14.49 25.04
CA ALA A 9 8.69 15.23 23.93
C ALA A 9 7.63 15.41 22.85
N SER A 10 7.01 16.58 22.80
CA SER A 10 6.18 17.03 21.68
C SER A 10 7.08 17.24 20.46
N ARG A 11 6.99 16.37 19.48
CA ARG A 11 7.57 16.62 18.15
C ARG A 11 6.61 17.54 17.40
N LEU A 12 6.98 18.82 17.35
CA LEU A 12 6.40 19.79 16.45
C LEU A 12 6.85 19.43 15.03
N ALA A 13 5.99 18.84 14.25
CA ALA A 13 6.18 18.68 12.81
C ALA A 13 5.93 20.05 12.17
N VAL A 14 7.01 20.73 11.80
CA VAL A 14 6.93 21.89 10.92
C VAL A 14 6.69 21.36 9.51
N VAL A 15 5.43 21.34 9.10
CA VAL A 15 5.06 21.16 7.69
C VAL A 15 5.33 22.48 6.98
N THR A 16 6.51 22.65 6.42
CA THR A 16 6.75 23.67 5.41
C THR A 16 6.19 23.15 4.10
N ALA A 17 4.97 23.57 3.78
CA ALA A 17 4.43 23.45 2.44
C ALA A 17 5.31 24.26 1.50
N ALA A 18 6.24 23.60 0.80
CA ALA A 18 6.91 24.18 -0.34
C ALA A 18 5.89 24.24 -1.49
N ALA A 19 5.15 25.34 -1.57
CA ALA A 19 4.43 25.69 -2.77
C ALA A 19 5.46 25.78 -3.89
N ALA A 20 5.48 24.80 -4.78
CA ALA A 20 6.19 24.87 -6.04
C ALA A 20 5.49 25.95 -6.90
N VAL A 21 5.91 27.18 -6.74
CA VAL A 21 5.64 28.22 -7.71
C VAL A 21 6.44 27.83 -8.96
N ALA A 22 5.83 27.03 -9.81
CA ALA A 22 6.22 26.90 -11.21
C ALA A 22 5.84 28.23 -11.89
N GLY A 23 6.59 29.26 -11.56
CA GLY A 23 6.59 30.49 -12.32
C GLY A 23 7.16 30.17 -13.70
N THR A 24 6.30 29.83 -14.64
CA THR A 24 6.60 30.07 -16.04
C THR A 24 6.76 31.57 -16.14
N LEU A 25 8.01 32.03 -16.12
CA LEU A 25 8.34 33.36 -16.63
C LEU A 25 7.97 33.33 -18.12
N ALA A 26 6.71 33.58 -18.41
CA ALA A 26 6.29 33.97 -19.75
C ALA A 26 7.03 35.28 -20.05
N TRP A 27 8.06 35.19 -20.87
CA TRP A 27 8.69 36.34 -21.46
C TRP A 27 7.63 37.01 -22.35
N SER A 28 6.94 37.99 -21.79
CA SER A 28 6.22 38.93 -22.66
C SER A 28 7.26 39.54 -23.60
N PRO A 29 6.97 39.68 -24.91
CA PRO A 29 7.87 40.41 -25.79
C PRO A 29 8.01 41.81 -25.20
N ALA A 30 9.21 42.09 -24.67
CA ALA A 30 9.49 43.35 -24.05
C ALA A 30 9.31 44.44 -25.10
N GLN A 31 8.38 45.35 -24.85
CA GLN A 31 8.38 46.64 -25.53
C GLN A 31 9.81 47.19 -25.43
N ALA A 32 10.35 47.64 -26.56
CA ALA A 32 11.69 48.23 -26.62
C ALA A 32 11.78 49.35 -25.58
N ALA A 33 12.37 49.02 -24.43
CA ALA A 33 12.71 50.05 -23.47
C ALA A 33 13.81 50.87 -24.08
N SER A 34 13.56 52.13 -24.30
CA SER A 34 14.55 53.16 -24.69
C SER A 34 15.46 53.49 -23.54
N GLY A 35 16.01 52.46 -22.89
CA GLY A 35 16.95 52.57 -21.79
C GLY A 35 18.37 52.50 -22.33
N GLN A 36 19.18 53.50 -22.06
CA GLN A 36 20.57 53.56 -22.45
C GLN A 36 21.39 52.52 -21.72
N ALA A 37 22.02 51.57 -22.46
CA ALA A 37 23.06 50.68 -21.97
C ALA A 37 24.43 51.36 -21.81
N ASP A 38 24.42 52.68 -21.74
CA ASP A 38 25.55 53.57 -21.77
C ASP A 38 26.18 53.83 -20.37
N LYS A 39 25.60 53.31 -19.32
CA LYS A 39 26.15 53.45 -17.96
C LYS A 39 27.09 52.32 -17.65
N TYR A 40 28.31 52.64 -17.28
CA TYR A 40 29.27 51.68 -16.77
C TYR A 40 28.76 51.07 -15.46
N GLY A 41 28.74 49.73 -15.42
CA GLY A 41 28.55 48.95 -14.24
C GLY A 41 29.85 48.67 -13.51
N PRO A 42 29.92 47.60 -12.68
CA PRO A 42 31.16 47.17 -12.04
C PRO A 42 32.27 46.91 -13.05
N GLY A 43 33.46 47.37 -12.77
CA GLY A 43 34.63 47.28 -13.66
C GLY A 43 35.55 48.48 -13.53
N TYR A 44 36.33 48.74 -14.57
CA TYR A 44 37.32 49.81 -14.55
C TYR A 44 37.27 50.60 -15.83
N ALA A 45 37.38 51.95 -15.72
CA ALA A 45 37.61 52.83 -16.86
C ALA A 45 39.07 52.67 -17.36
N ILE A 46 39.20 52.52 -18.66
CA ILE A 46 40.51 52.32 -19.32
C ILE A 46 40.55 53.17 -20.60
N PRO A 47 41.71 53.42 -21.15
CA PRO A 47 41.82 54.03 -22.47
C PRO A 47 41.22 53.17 -23.58
N ASP A 48 40.69 53.80 -24.63
CA ASP A 48 40.28 53.10 -25.84
C ASP A 48 41.46 52.51 -26.63
N SER A 49 41.19 51.97 -27.83
CA SER A 49 42.22 51.41 -28.71
C SER A 49 43.18 52.45 -29.27
N GLU A 50 42.78 53.73 -29.29
CA GLU A 50 43.55 54.86 -29.78
C GLU A 50 44.34 55.54 -28.67
N GLY A 51 44.14 55.14 -27.42
CA GLY A 51 44.85 55.70 -26.27
C GLY A 51 44.13 56.88 -25.61
N ASN A 52 42.91 57.24 -26.03
CA ASN A 52 42.15 58.29 -25.39
C ASN A 52 41.77 57.90 -23.96
N ALA A 53 42.11 58.74 -22.99
CA ALA A 53 41.97 58.43 -21.58
C ALA A 53 40.50 58.26 -21.18
N ALA A 54 40.23 57.13 -20.44
CA ALA A 54 38.95 56.82 -19.80
C ALA A 54 37.72 56.78 -20.73
N THR A 55 37.94 56.52 -22.04
CA THR A 55 36.88 56.44 -23.04
C THR A 55 36.36 55.02 -23.29
N SER A 56 36.93 54.02 -22.61
CA SER A 56 36.54 52.60 -22.67
C SER A 56 36.38 52.02 -21.28
N HIS A 57 35.81 50.84 -21.21
CA HIS A 57 35.55 50.13 -19.97
C HIS A 57 35.94 48.64 -20.07
N ILE A 58 36.44 48.08 -18.97
CA ILE A 58 36.61 46.63 -18.80
C ILE A 58 35.71 46.19 -17.66
N GLY A 59 34.61 45.48 -17.97
CA GLY A 59 33.62 45.07 -16.98
C GLY A 59 32.18 45.03 -17.53
N ALA A 60 31.25 45.08 -16.60
CA ALA A 60 29.83 45.06 -16.89
C ALA A 60 29.31 46.45 -17.32
N TYR A 61 28.17 46.46 -17.99
CA TYR A 61 27.40 47.64 -18.34
C TYR A 61 26.04 47.65 -17.65
N GLY A 62 25.56 48.84 -17.29
CA GLY A 62 24.38 49.04 -16.48
C GLY A 62 24.74 49.30 -15.00
N PRO A 63 23.86 49.99 -14.25
CA PRO A 63 24.05 50.22 -12.82
C PRO A 63 24.12 48.89 -12.07
N PRO A 64 24.84 48.74 -10.97
CA PRO A 64 24.87 47.54 -10.16
C PRO A 64 23.45 47.10 -9.74
N GLY A 65 23.06 45.85 -10.05
CA GLY A 65 21.75 45.32 -9.78
C GLY A 65 20.62 45.84 -10.68
N MET A 66 20.94 46.62 -11.72
CA MET A 66 20.07 47.06 -12.78
C MET A 66 20.69 46.80 -14.12
N THR A 67 19.90 46.50 -15.11
CA THR A 67 20.31 46.29 -16.49
C THR A 67 19.42 47.05 -17.43
N VAL A 68 19.75 47.07 -18.73
CA VAL A 68 18.87 47.56 -19.77
C VAL A 68 17.52 46.84 -19.78
N TYR A 69 17.42 45.66 -19.19
CA TYR A 69 16.22 44.80 -19.14
C TYR A 69 15.87 44.31 -17.72
N GLY A 70 15.98 45.16 -16.74
CA GLY A 70 15.56 44.82 -15.38
C GLY A 70 16.72 44.53 -14.43
N THR A 71 16.88 43.32 -13.89
CA THR A 71 17.83 42.96 -12.82
C THR A 71 19.17 42.38 -13.30
N TYR A 72 19.37 42.24 -14.62
CA TYR A 72 20.56 41.60 -15.17
C TYR A 72 21.59 42.64 -15.63
N GLU A 73 22.86 42.38 -15.34
CA GLU A 73 23.98 43.12 -15.91
C GLU A 73 24.27 42.65 -17.34
N THR A 74 24.93 43.45 -18.13
CA THR A 74 25.28 43.14 -19.51
C THR A 74 26.79 43.29 -19.75
N PHE A 75 27.32 42.57 -20.73
CA PHE A 75 28.71 42.62 -21.13
C PHE A 75 28.82 42.87 -22.64
N CYS A 76 29.75 43.70 -23.05
CA CYS A 76 30.06 43.90 -24.46
C CYS A 76 30.58 42.61 -25.10
N ALA A 77 30.17 42.30 -26.32
CA ALA A 77 30.57 41.09 -27.05
C ALA A 77 31.45 41.34 -28.28
N ASP A 78 31.43 42.57 -28.81
CA ASP A 78 32.05 42.96 -30.09
C ASP A 78 33.08 44.08 -29.92
N PRO A 79 34.24 43.81 -29.36
CA PRO A 79 35.29 44.83 -29.25
C PRO A 79 35.68 45.37 -30.64
N GLY A 80 35.96 46.65 -30.72
CA GLY A 80 36.23 47.34 -31.98
C GLY A 80 34.99 47.92 -32.67
N ARG A 81 33.77 47.63 -32.18
CA ARG A 81 32.57 48.34 -32.55
C ARG A 81 32.32 49.53 -31.62
N LYS A 82 31.40 50.45 -32.04
CA LYS A 82 31.01 51.57 -31.17
C LYS A 82 30.44 51.07 -29.85
N GLY A 83 30.61 51.85 -28.79
CA GLY A 83 30.07 51.52 -27.44
C GLY A 83 28.56 51.44 -27.41
N PRO A 84 27.99 50.97 -26.31
CA PRO A 84 26.52 50.80 -26.16
C PRO A 84 25.75 52.12 -26.25
N ASP A 85 26.36 53.25 -25.93
CA ASP A 85 25.83 54.63 -26.08
C ASP A 85 25.44 54.97 -27.51
N ALA A 86 26.16 54.41 -28.49
CA ALA A 86 25.94 54.62 -29.90
C ALA A 86 24.89 53.63 -30.50
N ALA A 87 24.30 52.77 -29.72
CA ALA A 87 23.43 51.69 -30.20
C ALA A 87 22.03 52.16 -30.68
N GLY A 88 21.61 53.38 -30.32
CA GLY A 88 20.24 53.85 -30.60
C GLY A 88 19.15 53.02 -29.92
N GLY A 89 19.50 52.25 -28.89
CA GLY A 89 18.68 51.28 -28.16
C GLY A 89 18.96 49.85 -28.60
N TYR A 90 18.37 48.91 -27.84
CA TYR A 90 18.55 47.45 -28.02
C TYR A 90 17.22 46.75 -28.21
N THR A 91 17.24 45.61 -28.90
CA THR A 91 16.14 44.64 -29.01
C THR A 91 16.57 43.28 -28.51
N GLY A 92 15.62 42.43 -28.18
CA GLY A 92 15.91 41.08 -27.64
C GLY A 92 15.30 40.87 -26.25
N PRO A 93 15.74 39.89 -25.48
CA PRO A 93 16.93 39.03 -25.76
C PRO A 93 16.68 38.00 -26.87
N ALA A 94 17.72 37.75 -27.66
CA ALA A 94 17.77 36.68 -28.65
C ALA A 94 18.74 35.59 -28.21
N THR A 95 18.48 34.34 -28.58
CA THR A 95 19.41 33.24 -28.42
C THR A 95 20.31 33.16 -29.65
N VAL A 96 21.62 32.98 -29.43
CA VAL A 96 22.60 32.90 -30.50
C VAL A 96 23.05 31.45 -30.69
N GLU A 97 22.94 30.96 -31.91
CA GLU A 97 23.42 29.64 -32.30
C GLU A 97 24.80 29.68 -32.95
N HIS A 98 25.09 30.76 -33.70
CA HIS A 98 26.36 30.96 -34.40
C HIS A 98 26.89 32.35 -34.15
N TRP A 99 28.22 32.44 -34.04
CA TRP A 99 28.91 33.71 -33.79
C TRP A 99 30.08 33.91 -34.75
N THR A 100 30.17 35.11 -35.26
CA THR A 100 31.37 35.56 -36.01
C THR A 100 32.09 36.64 -35.20
N SER A 101 33.37 36.44 -34.96
CA SER A 101 34.18 37.41 -34.27
C SER A 101 34.25 38.75 -35.02
N SER A 102 33.94 39.86 -34.34
CA SER A 102 34.08 41.19 -34.89
C SER A 102 35.54 41.62 -35.09
N VAL A 103 36.48 40.93 -34.48
CA VAL A 103 37.93 41.23 -34.53
C VAL A 103 38.62 40.44 -35.63
N THR A 104 38.35 39.13 -35.72
CA THR A 104 39.05 38.25 -36.66
C THR A 104 38.25 37.98 -37.95
N GLY A 105 36.96 38.32 -37.99
CA GLY A 105 36.04 38.00 -39.08
C GLY A 105 35.80 36.52 -39.28
N ARG A 106 36.22 35.66 -38.33
CA ARG A 106 36.08 34.21 -38.44
C ARG A 106 34.93 33.68 -37.61
N PRO A 107 34.31 32.56 -38.01
CA PRO A 107 33.38 31.86 -37.18
C PRO A 107 34.01 31.41 -35.84
N VAL A 108 33.27 31.54 -34.77
CA VAL A 108 33.67 31.11 -33.44
C VAL A 108 33.14 29.69 -33.20
N PRO A 109 33.92 28.75 -32.68
CA PRO A 109 33.42 27.41 -32.36
C PRO A 109 32.24 27.44 -31.40
N ASP A 110 31.23 26.58 -31.62
CA ASP A 110 30.00 26.51 -30.78
C ASP A 110 30.31 26.26 -29.30
N ALA A 111 31.38 25.48 -29.00
CA ALA A 111 31.84 25.27 -27.64
C ALA A 111 32.22 26.58 -26.94
N HIS A 112 32.76 27.56 -27.66
CA HIS A 112 33.15 28.88 -27.11
C HIS A 112 31.91 29.71 -26.73
N LEU A 113 30.77 29.53 -27.46
CA LEU A 113 29.52 30.17 -27.11
C LEU A 113 29.00 29.61 -25.76
N ALA A 114 29.08 28.30 -25.58
CA ALA A 114 28.71 27.67 -24.32
C ALA A 114 29.62 28.07 -23.15
N TYR A 115 30.94 28.20 -23.39
CA TYR A 115 31.91 28.68 -22.37
C TYR A 115 31.61 30.13 -21.97
N ALA A 116 31.39 31.01 -22.93
CA ALA A 116 31.02 32.40 -22.67
C ALA A 116 29.67 32.47 -21.91
N SER A 117 28.66 31.70 -22.34
CA SER A 117 27.37 31.62 -21.65
C SER A 117 27.53 31.16 -20.21
N TYR A 118 28.36 30.12 -19.96
CA TYR A 118 28.65 29.64 -18.61
C TYR A 118 29.23 30.74 -17.71
N VAL A 119 30.26 31.46 -18.18
CA VAL A 119 30.90 32.50 -17.38
C VAL A 119 29.98 33.67 -17.11
N VAL A 120 29.28 34.15 -18.12
CA VAL A 120 28.31 35.24 -17.98
C VAL A 120 27.13 34.83 -17.10
N GLY A 121 26.62 33.60 -17.26
CA GLY A 121 25.54 33.06 -16.45
C GLY A 121 25.91 32.91 -14.98
N LYS A 122 27.10 32.38 -14.69
CA LYS A 122 27.53 32.08 -13.32
C LYS A 122 28.14 33.27 -12.59
N TYR A 123 28.93 34.09 -13.28
CA TYR A 123 29.74 35.13 -12.68
C TYR A 123 29.38 36.55 -13.08
N GLY A 124 28.52 36.70 -14.10
CA GLY A 124 28.26 38.01 -14.67
C GLY A 124 27.42 38.92 -13.78
N GLN A 125 26.57 38.38 -12.92
CA GLN A 125 25.84 39.18 -11.93
C GLN A 125 26.75 39.46 -10.71
N THR A 126 27.45 40.55 -10.71
CA THR A 126 28.40 40.88 -9.66
C THR A 126 28.47 42.38 -9.39
N ARG A 127 28.85 42.76 -8.17
CA ARG A 127 29.19 44.13 -7.79
C ARG A 127 30.70 44.32 -7.64
N ASP A 128 31.47 43.24 -7.77
CA ASP A 128 32.93 43.28 -7.69
C ASP A 128 33.54 43.68 -9.04
N ALA A 129 34.28 44.77 -9.07
CA ALA A 129 34.89 45.32 -10.28
C ALA A 129 35.92 44.36 -10.90
N ALA A 130 36.70 43.64 -10.09
CA ALA A 130 37.69 42.70 -10.59
C ALA A 130 37.03 41.45 -11.19
N GLN A 131 35.93 40.97 -10.59
CA GLN A 131 35.14 39.88 -11.14
C GLN A 131 34.47 40.30 -12.46
N ALA A 132 33.88 41.48 -12.54
CA ALA A 132 33.28 41.96 -13.77
C ALA A 132 34.31 42.12 -14.91
N ALA A 133 35.48 42.67 -14.60
CA ALA A 133 36.57 42.76 -15.57
C ALA A 133 37.08 41.37 -16.01
N ALA A 134 37.08 40.37 -15.10
CA ALA A 134 37.44 39.01 -15.44
C ALA A 134 36.43 38.34 -16.37
N VAL A 135 35.12 38.55 -16.14
CA VAL A 135 34.03 38.06 -17.03
C VAL A 135 34.18 38.67 -18.42
N ASP A 136 34.35 39.99 -18.51
CA ASP A 136 34.55 40.68 -19.78
C ASP A 136 35.77 40.16 -20.54
N ALA A 137 36.91 39.95 -19.86
CA ALA A 137 38.11 39.38 -20.47
C ALA A 137 37.91 37.94 -20.96
N ALA A 138 37.20 37.11 -20.20
CA ALA A 138 36.87 35.74 -20.60
C ALA A 138 35.90 35.69 -21.80
N VAL A 139 34.92 36.58 -21.84
CA VAL A 139 34.01 36.74 -22.98
C VAL A 139 34.80 37.07 -24.23
N TYR A 140 35.72 38.06 -24.13
CA TYR A 140 36.50 38.45 -25.28
C TYR A 140 37.50 37.40 -25.74
N GLU A 141 38.03 36.56 -24.84
CA GLU A 141 38.86 35.42 -25.23
C GLU A 141 38.13 34.52 -26.22
N TRP A 142 36.86 34.19 -25.94
CA TRP A 142 36.15 33.22 -26.73
C TRP A 142 35.40 33.82 -27.92
N LEU A 143 34.78 34.98 -27.75
CA LEU A 143 33.90 35.55 -28.79
C LEU A 143 34.63 36.50 -29.75
N ALA A 144 35.64 37.19 -29.27
CA ALA A 144 36.45 38.11 -30.04
C ALA A 144 37.78 37.49 -30.52
N GLY A 145 38.55 36.93 -29.59
CA GLY A 145 39.86 36.37 -29.88
C GLY A 145 40.89 37.42 -30.43
N GLY A 146 41.88 36.94 -31.12
CA GLY A 146 42.90 37.77 -31.75
C GLY A 146 43.60 38.72 -30.79
N THR A 147 43.66 39.99 -31.12
CA THR A 147 44.30 41.01 -30.26
C THR A 147 43.61 41.26 -28.94
N TYR A 148 42.29 40.90 -28.83
CA TYR A 148 41.46 41.07 -27.63
C TYR A 148 41.41 39.83 -26.73
N GLY A 149 41.93 38.70 -27.19
CA GLY A 149 42.12 37.55 -26.32
C GLY A 149 43.00 37.87 -25.11
N ILE A 150 42.94 37.10 -24.04
CA ILE A 150 43.57 37.41 -22.74
C ILE A 150 45.08 37.57 -22.85
N ASP A 151 45.70 36.86 -23.79
CA ASP A 151 47.13 36.92 -24.10
C ASP A 151 47.44 37.76 -25.35
N GLY A 152 46.40 38.28 -26.02
CA GLY A 152 46.56 39.23 -27.12
C GLY A 152 47.06 40.60 -26.67
N GLN A 153 47.56 41.38 -27.59
CA GLN A 153 48.16 42.68 -27.28
C GLN A 153 47.18 43.58 -26.51
N ARG A 154 45.97 43.73 -26.99
CA ARG A 154 44.97 44.62 -26.39
C ARG A 154 44.40 43.97 -25.10
N GLY A 155 44.19 42.67 -25.07
CA GLY A 155 43.76 41.96 -23.85
C GLY A 155 44.74 42.14 -22.69
N LYS A 156 46.05 41.99 -22.93
CA LYS A 156 47.09 42.27 -21.94
C LYS A 156 47.08 43.72 -21.49
N GLN A 157 47.02 44.67 -22.43
CA GLN A 157 46.96 46.08 -22.13
C GLN A 157 45.78 46.45 -21.24
N ARG A 158 44.58 45.93 -21.53
CA ARG A 158 43.38 46.19 -20.75
C ARG A 158 43.50 45.67 -19.32
N LEU A 159 44.01 44.44 -19.14
CA LEU A 159 44.14 43.79 -17.84
C LEU A 159 45.32 44.30 -17.01
N SER A 160 46.37 44.92 -17.64
CA SER A 160 47.53 45.48 -16.95
C SER A 160 47.46 46.99 -16.79
N TYR A 161 46.36 47.64 -17.20
CA TYR A 161 46.24 49.12 -17.09
C TYR A 161 46.28 49.55 -15.61
N PRO A 162 46.98 50.62 -15.28
CA PRO A 162 47.00 51.16 -13.92
C PRO A 162 45.59 51.47 -13.42
N GLY A 163 45.23 50.91 -12.27
CA GLY A 163 43.87 50.97 -11.69
C GLY A 163 43.04 49.71 -11.88
N VAL A 164 43.36 48.84 -12.84
CA VAL A 164 42.73 47.51 -12.96
C VAL A 164 43.37 46.55 -11.94
N SER A 165 42.57 45.91 -11.11
CA SER A 165 43.10 44.96 -10.12
C SER A 165 43.82 43.78 -10.79
N PRO A 166 45.04 43.42 -10.34
CA PRO A 166 45.76 42.25 -10.84
C PRO A 166 44.93 40.93 -10.69
N SER A 167 44.00 40.87 -9.72
CA SER A 167 43.14 39.73 -9.53
C SER A 167 42.20 39.46 -10.70
N ALA A 168 41.86 40.48 -11.50
CA ALA A 168 41.01 40.34 -12.67
C ALA A 168 41.57 39.31 -13.68
N ARG A 169 42.86 39.35 -13.96
CA ARG A 169 43.51 38.35 -14.85
C ARG A 169 43.50 36.95 -14.24
N THR A 170 43.80 36.82 -12.95
CA THR A 170 43.81 35.52 -12.26
C THR A 170 42.42 34.89 -12.26
N LEU A 171 41.40 35.69 -11.94
CA LEU A 171 39.99 35.25 -12.02
C LEU A 171 39.60 34.85 -13.44
N ALA A 172 39.95 35.63 -14.45
CA ALA A 172 39.62 35.31 -15.85
C ALA A 172 40.24 33.96 -16.26
N LEU A 173 41.52 33.72 -15.96
CA LEU A 173 42.14 32.42 -16.23
C LEU A 173 41.44 31.25 -15.51
N GLY A 174 41.00 31.46 -14.26
CA GLY A 174 40.21 30.51 -13.51
C GLY A 174 38.85 30.22 -14.19
N TYR A 175 38.16 31.26 -14.63
CA TYR A 175 36.86 31.13 -15.33
C TYR A 175 37.01 30.43 -16.67
N LEU A 176 38.08 30.69 -17.42
CA LEU A 176 38.37 29.98 -18.67
C LEU A 176 38.59 28.48 -18.43
N ALA A 177 39.34 28.11 -17.41
CA ALA A 177 39.62 26.72 -17.07
C ALA A 177 38.35 26.00 -16.59
N GLU A 178 37.58 26.68 -15.74
CA GLU A 178 36.33 26.12 -15.18
C GLU A 178 35.25 25.95 -16.27
N ALA A 179 35.07 26.94 -17.14
CA ALA A 179 34.08 26.84 -18.22
C ALA A 179 34.38 25.69 -19.18
N LYS A 180 35.64 25.51 -19.57
CA LYS A 180 36.06 24.34 -20.39
C LYS A 180 35.70 23.02 -19.72
N LYS A 181 35.68 22.98 -18.39
CA LYS A 181 35.39 21.78 -17.63
C LYS A 181 33.89 21.58 -17.37
N TYR A 182 33.15 22.66 -17.06
CA TYR A 182 31.80 22.57 -16.52
C TYR A 182 30.72 23.28 -17.33
N ALA A 183 31.00 23.87 -18.48
CA ALA A 183 29.96 24.48 -19.31
C ALA A 183 28.98 23.43 -19.88
N GLY A 184 27.72 23.81 -19.96
CA GLY A 184 26.63 22.97 -20.52
C GLY A 184 26.77 22.76 -22.05
N PRO A 185 25.81 22.07 -22.65
CA PRO A 185 24.57 21.61 -22.07
C PRO A 185 24.77 20.55 -20.99
N TYR A 186 23.76 20.41 -20.11
CA TYR A 186 23.86 19.52 -18.95
C TYR A 186 22.96 18.30 -19.09
N ARG A 187 23.47 17.18 -18.60
CA ARG A 187 22.72 15.95 -18.44
C ARG A 187 22.59 15.61 -16.95
N LEU A 188 21.36 15.57 -16.45
CA LEU A 188 21.05 14.99 -15.15
C LEU A 188 20.75 13.49 -15.32
N THR A 189 21.25 12.67 -14.42
CA THR A 189 20.91 11.24 -14.34
C THR A 189 20.40 10.91 -12.95
N VAL A 190 19.46 9.96 -12.88
CA VAL A 190 18.96 9.35 -11.64
C VAL A 190 19.14 7.85 -11.78
N VAL A 191 19.93 7.27 -10.90
CA VAL A 191 20.22 5.83 -10.93
C VAL A 191 19.81 5.23 -9.60
N PRO A 192 18.73 4.43 -9.55
CA PRO A 192 18.35 3.71 -8.36
C PRO A 192 19.35 2.57 -8.08
N LYS A 193 19.61 2.32 -6.79
CA LYS A 193 20.48 1.21 -6.35
C LYS A 193 19.86 -0.15 -6.67
N VAL A 194 18.52 -0.22 -6.73
CA VAL A 194 17.74 -1.40 -7.07
C VAL A 194 16.64 -1.03 -8.08
N THR A 195 16.32 -1.93 -8.99
CA THR A 195 15.25 -1.75 -9.98
C THR A 195 13.91 -2.31 -9.51
N GLU A 196 13.93 -3.13 -8.44
CA GLU A 196 12.75 -3.73 -7.81
C GLU A 196 12.97 -3.77 -6.29
N THR A 197 11.89 -3.52 -5.53
CA THR A 197 11.87 -3.57 -4.07
C THR A 197 10.48 -3.95 -3.56
N GLN A 198 10.35 -4.14 -2.23
CA GLN A 198 9.06 -4.36 -1.57
C GLN A 198 8.52 -3.06 -0.98
N ALA A 199 7.21 -2.93 -0.90
CA ALA A 199 6.56 -1.81 -0.21
C ALA A 199 7.03 -1.72 1.26
N GLY A 200 7.22 -0.49 1.74
CA GLY A 200 7.77 -0.19 3.06
C GLY A 200 9.31 -0.22 3.12
N THR A 201 10.01 -0.48 2.01
CA THR A 201 11.48 -0.55 1.98
C THR A 201 12.09 0.79 1.62
N LYS A 202 13.19 1.17 2.29
CA LYS A 202 14.02 2.32 1.91
C LYS A 202 14.80 2.03 0.65
N VAL A 203 14.73 2.96 -0.31
CA VAL A 203 15.44 2.92 -1.58
C VAL A 203 16.38 4.11 -1.69
N THR A 204 17.62 3.85 -2.07
CA THR A 204 18.60 4.88 -2.37
C THR A 204 18.67 5.10 -3.87
N VAL A 205 18.65 6.36 -4.31
CA VAL A 205 18.95 6.77 -5.68
C VAL A 205 20.20 7.64 -5.69
N THR A 206 21.02 7.50 -6.72
CA THR A 206 22.17 8.37 -6.95
C THR A 206 21.86 9.30 -8.11
N VAL A 207 22.04 10.60 -7.92
CA VAL A 207 21.95 11.61 -8.97
C VAL A 207 23.31 12.08 -9.38
N SER A 208 23.50 12.41 -10.66
CA SER A 208 24.71 13.11 -11.12
C SER A 208 24.38 14.09 -12.23
N VAL A 209 25.07 15.24 -12.22
CA VAL A 209 24.98 16.26 -13.26
C VAL A 209 26.29 16.23 -14.07
N THR A 210 26.16 16.09 -15.39
CA THR A 210 27.32 16.01 -16.29
C THR A 210 27.27 17.15 -17.31
N ALA A 211 28.37 17.87 -17.45
CA ALA A 211 28.61 18.82 -18.54
C ALA A 211 28.94 18.03 -19.81
N GLN A 212 28.08 18.14 -20.84
CA GLN A 212 28.15 17.24 -22.00
C GLN A 212 29.32 17.53 -22.93
N LEU A 213 29.82 18.80 -22.94
CA LEU A 213 30.97 19.17 -23.77
C LEU A 213 32.25 18.50 -23.32
N SER A 214 32.48 18.39 -22.01
CA SER A 214 33.69 17.83 -21.44
C SER A 214 33.57 16.41 -20.92
N GLY A 215 32.32 15.96 -20.66
CA GLY A 215 32.04 14.74 -19.93
C GLY A 215 32.25 14.85 -18.42
N ALA A 216 32.67 16.01 -17.90
CA ALA A 216 32.93 16.19 -16.48
C ALA A 216 31.65 16.23 -15.66
N LYS A 217 31.66 15.59 -14.50
CA LYS A 217 30.58 15.70 -13.50
C LYS A 217 30.71 17.05 -12.76
N VAL A 218 29.55 17.71 -12.55
CA VAL A 218 29.50 19.09 -12.02
C VAL A 218 29.21 19.03 -10.51
N PRO A 219 30.16 19.53 -9.67
CA PRO A 219 29.95 19.60 -8.23
C PRO A 219 29.09 20.80 -7.82
N GLY A 220 28.55 20.77 -6.59
CA GLY A 220 27.86 21.90 -5.98
C GLY A 220 26.47 22.20 -6.56
N VAL A 221 25.90 21.29 -7.40
CA VAL A 221 24.58 21.49 -8.02
C VAL A 221 23.50 21.04 -7.06
N LYS A 222 22.52 21.92 -6.82
CA LYS A 222 21.31 21.59 -6.07
C LYS A 222 20.34 20.83 -6.97
N VAL A 223 19.91 19.66 -6.53
CA VAL A 223 18.97 18.79 -7.23
C VAL A 223 17.76 18.57 -6.33
N ALA A 224 16.59 19.03 -6.77
CA ALA A 224 15.32 18.71 -6.14
C ALA A 224 14.83 17.35 -6.64
N LEU A 225 14.34 16.52 -5.72
CA LEU A 225 13.80 15.20 -6.01
C LEU A 225 12.38 15.07 -5.48
N THR A 226 11.55 14.36 -6.20
CA THR A 226 10.21 13.97 -5.76
C THR A 226 9.95 12.54 -6.16
N GLU A 227 9.32 11.79 -5.27
CA GLU A 227 8.86 10.44 -5.51
C GLU A 227 7.33 10.47 -5.71
N SER A 228 6.79 9.61 -6.57
CA SER A 228 5.36 9.59 -6.95
C SER A 228 4.53 8.56 -6.19
N GLY A 229 4.99 8.08 -5.02
CA GLY A 229 4.25 7.16 -4.16
C GLY A 229 3.02 7.78 -3.51
N LYS A 230 2.33 7.01 -2.71
CA LYS A 230 1.08 7.41 -2.05
C LYS A 230 1.24 8.66 -1.18
N ASP A 231 2.36 8.77 -0.47
CA ASP A 231 2.66 9.87 0.44
C ASP A 231 3.69 10.87 -0.15
N GLY A 232 4.22 10.58 -1.36
CA GLY A 232 4.99 11.47 -2.20
C GLY A 232 6.16 12.18 -1.51
N GLU A 233 7.21 11.45 -1.16
CA GLU A 233 8.39 12.03 -0.53
C GLU A 233 9.10 13.03 -1.45
N SER A 234 9.60 14.12 -0.87
CA SER A 234 10.40 15.12 -1.57
C SER A 234 11.67 15.44 -0.81
N GLY A 235 12.70 15.82 -1.53
CA GLY A 235 13.99 16.16 -0.95
C GLY A 235 14.83 17.04 -1.85
N GLN A 236 15.91 17.57 -1.30
CA GLN A 236 16.93 18.30 -2.05
C GLN A 236 18.29 17.79 -1.62
N VAL A 237 19.14 17.53 -2.60
CA VAL A 237 20.56 17.16 -2.39
C VAL A 237 21.46 18.08 -3.16
N THR A 238 22.75 18.14 -2.78
CA THR A 238 23.78 18.91 -3.49
C THR A 238 24.87 17.95 -3.93
N THR A 239 25.27 18.00 -5.21
CA THR A 239 26.34 17.14 -5.73
C THR A 239 27.67 17.45 -5.06
N GLY A 240 28.36 16.40 -4.61
CA GLY A 240 29.69 16.47 -4.00
C GLY A 240 30.81 16.80 -5.01
N GLN A 241 32.09 16.74 -4.57
CA GLN A 241 33.23 16.99 -5.43
C GLN A 241 33.36 16.03 -6.62
N ASP A 242 32.80 14.83 -6.48
CA ASP A 242 32.69 13.83 -7.54
C ASP A 242 31.49 14.06 -8.48
N GLY A 243 30.75 15.16 -8.27
CA GLY A 243 29.54 15.52 -9.02
C GLY A 243 28.35 14.57 -8.84
N THR A 244 28.33 13.81 -7.74
CA THR A 244 27.21 12.90 -7.38
C THR A 244 26.59 13.28 -6.05
N ALA A 245 25.35 12.85 -5.83
CA ALA A 245 24.68 12.89 -4.53
C ALA A 245 23.71 11.72 -4.39
N ALA A 246 23.49 11.26 -3.17
CA ALA A 246 22.51 10.22 -2.87
C ALA A 246 21.29 10.80 -2.17
N TRP A 247 20.14 10.21 -2.43
CA TRP A 247 18.87 10.49 -1.75
C TRP A 247 18.16 9.19 -1.42
N GLU A 248 17.53 9.15 -0.25
CA GLU A 248 16.75 8.00 0.21
C GLU A 248 15.29 8.38 0.35
N PHE A 249 14.41 7.45 0.00
CA PHE A 249 12.97 7.55 0.19
C PHE A 249 12.41 6.16 0.54
N THR A 250 11.17 6.12 1.01
CA THR A 250 10.46 4.86 1.30
C THR A 250 9.51 4.54 0.14
N ALA A 251 9.60 3.34 -0.41
CA ALA A 251 8.67 2.88 -1.45
C ALA A 251 7.38 2.37 -0.78
N ASP A 252 6.34 3.21 -0.70
CA ASP A 252 5.19 2.98 0.19
C ASP A 252 4.18 1.95 -0.32
N ALA A 253 3.94 1.88 -1.62
CA ALA A 253 2.83 1.11 -2.17
C ALA A 253 3.27 0.26 -3.36
N LYS A 254 2.65 -0.92 -3.49
CA LYS A 254 2.78 -1.77 -4.67
C LYS A 254 2.47 -1.00 -5.96
N GLY A 255 3.32 -1.15 -6.96
CA GLY A 255 3.17 -0.50 -8.25
C GLY A 255 4.51 -0.06 -8.84
N THR A 256 4.59 1.17 -9.30
CA THR A 256 5.82 1.79 -9.79
C THR A 256 6.07 3.08 -9.03
N ALA A 257 7.15 3.13 -8.28
CA ALA A 257 7.68 4.35 -7.70
C ALA A 257 8.50 5.08 -8.78
N THR A 258 8.15 6.33 -9.08
CA THR A 258 8.88 7.15 -10.05
C THR A 258 9.56 8.30 -9.32
N VAL A 259 10.88 8.31 -9.35
CA VAL A 259 11.68 9.43 -8.85
C VAL A 259 11.88 10.42 -9.98
N ARG A 260 11.45 11.66 -9.78
CA ARG A 260 11.71 12.80 -10.67
C ARG A 260 12.75 13.70 -10.03
N ALA A 261 13.74 14.12 -10.82
CA ALA A 261 14.80 15.00 -10.38
C ALA A 261 14.89 16.23 -11.28
N ALA A 262 15.17 17.39 -10.68
CA ALA A 262 15.39 18.65 -11.37
C ALA A 262 16.58 19.39 -10.77
N ALA A 263 17.59 19.63 -11.59
CA ALA A 263 18.73 20.49 -11.27
C ALA A 263 18.43 21.88 -11.88
N THR A 264 18.14 22.86 -11.04
CA THR A 264 17.82 24.22 -11.43
C THR A 264 18.97 25.17 -11.17
N GLY A 265 18.99 26.32 -11.83
CA GLY A 265 20.02 27.34 -11.62
C GLY A 265 21.39 26.94 -12.17
N LEU A 266 21.43 25.97 -13.08
CA LEU A 266 22.65 25.70 -13.83
C LEU A 266 22.96 26.87 -14.74
N PRO A 267 24.22 27.29 -14.91
CA PRO A 267 24.59 28.35 -15.86
C PRO A 267 24.03 28.08 -17.27
N GLY A 268 23.56 29.10 -17.97
CA GLY A 268 23.07 28.95 -19.32
C GLY A 268 24.08 28.26 -20.24
N SER A 269 23.59 27.50 -21.20
CA SER A 269 24.42 26.82 -22.21
C SER A 269 24.33 27.46 -23.59
N GLN A 270 23.46 28.46 -23.73
CA GLN A 270 23.26 29.24 -24.95
C GLN A 270 23.40 30.73 -24.62
N LEU A 271 24.08 31.47 -25.47
CA LEU A 271 24.22 32.91 -25.29
C LEU A 271 22.91 33.64 -25.48
N LYS A 272 22.56 34.49 -24.53
CA LYS A 272 21.47 35.46 -24.62
C LYS A 272 22.07 36.84 -24.89
N ILE A 273 21.64 37.47 -25.99
CA ILE A 273 22.14 38.76 -26.41
C ILE A 273 21.04 39.78 -26.59
N LEU A 274 21.43 41.02 -26.49
CA LEU A 274 20.68 42.19 -26.94
C LEU A 274 21.31 42.69 -28.23
N GLU A 275 20.48 42.86 -29.27
CA GLU A 275 20.91 43.37 -30.56
C GLU A 275 20.77 44.91 -30.60
N PRO A 276 21.81 45.65 -30.96
CA PRO A 276 21.75 47.10 -31.09
C PRO A 276 20.91 47.49 -32.32
N ARG A 277 20.18 48.60 -32.26
CA ARG A 277 19.48 49.17 -33.41
C ARG A 277 20.43 49.71 -34.46
N ASP A 278 21.54 50.34 -34.04
CA ASP A 278 22.66 50.66 -34.94
C ASP A 278 23.61 49.45 -35.00
N SER A 279 23.65 48.76 -36.12
CA SER A 279 24.49 47.58 -36.33
C SER A 279 25.98 47.85 -36.21
N LYS A 280 26.44 49.12 -36.13
CA LYS A 280 27.83 49.53 -35.89
C LYS A 280 28.17 49.49 -34.40
N ALA A 281 27.19 49.41 -33.51
CA ALA A 281 27.38 49.28 -32.08
C ALA A 281 27.57 47.81 -31.65
N GLN A 282 28.04 47.62 -30.42
CA GLN A 282 28.27 46.29 -29.85
C GLN A 282 27.01 45.59 -29.46
N ARG A 283 26.91 44.29 -29.71
CA ARG A 283 25.92 43.39 -29.07
C ARG A 283 26.26 43.24 -27.60
N MET A 284 25.23 43.11 -26.78
CA MET A 284 25.39 42.96 -25.32
C MET A 284 24.97 41.58 -24.89
N LEU A 285 25.81 40.89 -24.09
CA LEU A 285 25.47 39.63 -23.47
C LEU A 285 24.68 39.86 -22.17
N LEU A 286 23.65 39.07 -21.94
CA LEU A 286 22.92 39.08 -20.66
C LEU A 286 23.57 38.17 -19.62
N ALA A 287 23.80 38.74 -18.45
CA ALA A 287 24.31 37.98 -17.30
C ALA A 287 23.23 37.23 -16.56
N GLY A 288 23.58 36.16 -15.85
CA GLY A 288 22.71 35.44 -14.92
C GLY A 288 21.72 34.50 -15.57
N ASP A 289 21.84 34.23 -16.86
CA ASP A 289 20.98 33.22 -17.52
C ASP A 289 21.23 31.82 -16.95
N THR A 290 20.14 31.12 -16.66
CA THR A 290 20.20 29.79 -16.09
C THR A 290 19.35 28.80 -16.86
N THR A 291 19.71 27.52 -16.75
CA THR A 291 18.98 26.40 -17.34
C THR A 291 18.61 25.36 -16.30
N THR A 292 17.75 24.43 -16.67
CA THR A 292 17.31 23.32 -15.82
C THR A 292 17.51 22.00 -16.55
N ALA A 293 18.20 21.06 -15.91
CA ALA A 293 18.26 19.68 -16.35
C ALA A 293 17.25 18.83 -15.56
N ARG A 294 16.55 17.91 -16.24
CA ARG A 294 15.56 17.02 -15.65
C ARG A 294 15.87 15.57 -15.99
N ALA A 295 15.54 14.66 -15.06
CA ALA A 295 15.62 13.22 -15.25
C ALA A 295 14.58 12.51 -14.40
N ASN A 296 14.31 11.27 -14.74
CA ASN A 296 13.48 10.39 -13.92
C ASN A 296 14.05 8.98 -13.91
N ALA A 297 13.63 8.19 -12.91
CA ALA A 297 13.86 6.76 -12.84
C ALA A 297 12.63 6.08 -12.24
N ALA A 298 12.36 4.85 -12.68
CA ALA A 298 11.25 4.03 -12.21
C ALA A 298 11.80 2.82 -11.46
N ILE A 299 11.15 2.48 -10.34
CA ILE A 299 11.44 1.32 -9.51
C ILE A 299 10.15 0.52 -9.38
N LYS A 300 10.20 -0.76 -9.69
CA LYS A 300 9.07 -1.66 -9.48
C LYS A 300 8.94 -1.95 -7.98
N VAL A 301 7.75 -1.73 -7.43
CA VAL A 301 7.45 -2.00 -6.02
C VAL A 301 6.48 -3.18 -5.94
N THR A 302 6.92 -4.27 -5.33
CA THR A 302 6.09 -5.44 -5.03
C THR A 302 5.39 -5.24 -3.69
N ALA A 303 4.30 -5.97 -3.47
CA ALA A 303 3.60 -5.93 -2.19
C ALA A 303 4.52 -6.36 -1.03
N ALA A 304 4.40 -5.71 0.10
CA ALA A 304 5.06 -6.18 1.32
C ALA A 304 4.49 -7.54 1.72
N PRO A 305 5.33 -8.50 2.13
CA PRO A 305 4.85 -9.80 2.54
C PRO A 305 3.95 -9.68 3.76
N GLY A 306 3.01 -10.62 3.87
CA GLY A 306 2.14 -10.76 5.03
C GLY A 306 2.35 -12.09 5.73
N GLY A 307 1.53 -12.35 6.74
CA GLY A 307 1.52 -13.61 7.46
C GLY A 307 0.18 -13.92 8.09
N VAL A 308 0.05 -15.12 8.68
CA VAL A 308 -1.13 -15.57 9.42
C VAL A 308 -0.71 -16.48 10.57
N THR A 309 -1.34 -16.32 11.72
CA THR A 309 -1.22 -17.25 12.84
C THR A 309 -2.51 -18.04 13.00
N ILE A 310 -2.44 -19.34 12.83
CA ILE A 310 -3.54 -20.26 13.12
C ILE A 310 -3.52 -20.55 14.61
N ARG A 311 -4.68 -20.38 15.29
CA ARG A 311 -4.91 -20.77 16.67
C ARG A 311 -5.87 -21.94 16.68
N LYS A 312 -5.39 -23.12 17.06
CA LYS A 312 -6.14 -24.35 17.04
C LYS A 312 -6.71 -24.67 18.40
N LYS A 313 -8.03 -24.93 18.45
CA LYS A 313 -8.77 -25.25 19.68
C LYS A 313 -9.77 -26.34 19.44
N ASP A 314 -10.20 -26.99 20.53
CA ASP A 314 -11.40 -27.82 20.57
C ASP A 314 -12.66 -26.99 20.92
N PRO A 315 -13.87 -27.56 20.90
CA PRO A 315 -15.10 -26.86 21.28
C PRO A 315 -15.13 -26.42 22.76
N GLY A 316 -14.35 -27.05 23.62
CA GLY A 316 -14.18 -26.67 25.02
C GLY A 316 -13.22 -25.48 25.22
N GLY A 317 -12.50 -25.09 24.17
CA GLY A 317 -11.50 -24.03 24.22
C GLY A 317 -10.08 -24.50 24.52
N ASP A 318 -9.88 -25.81 24.70
CA ASP A 318 -8.56 -26.41 24.91
C ASP A 318 -7.69 -26.26 23.65
N ARG A 319 -6.41 -25.96 23.85
CA ARG A 319 -5.42 -25.85 22.77
C ARG A 319 -5.14 -27.21 22.15
N MET A 320 -5.10 -27.26 20.81
CA MET A 320 -4.78 -28.49 20.09
C MET A 320 -3.37 -28.44 19.51
N ILE A 321 -2.54 -29.38 19.92
CA ILE A 321 -1.13 -29.52 19.55
C ILE A 321 -1.01 -30.54 18.43
N GLY A 322 -0.08 -30.34 17.49
CA GLY A 322 0.22 -31.29 16.42
C GLY A 322 -0.82 -31.33 15.30
N ALA A 323 -1.78 -30.41 15.27
CA ALA A 323 -2.67 -30.28 14.13
C ALA A 323 -1.90 -29.80 12.89
N ALA A 324 -2.00 -30.53 11.79
CA ALA A 324 -1.26 -30.26 10.56
C ALA A 324 -2.08 -29.48 9.54
N PHE A 325 -1.46 -28.46 8.98
CA PHE A 325 -2.09 -27.58 7.99
C PHE A 325 -1.23 -27.41 6.75
N GLN A 326 -1.90 -27.23 5.62
CA GLN A 326 -1.33 -26.80 4.35
C GLN A 326 -2.00 -25.51 3.92
N LEU A 327 -1.18 -24.57 3.45
CA LEU A 327 -1.62 -23.35 2.76
C LEU A 327 -1.45 -23.55 1.26
N ILE A 328 -2.53 -23.46 0.52
CA ILE A 328 -2.58 -23.81 -0.90
C ILE A 328 -2.93 -22.56 -1.70
N ASP A 329 -2.16 -22.29 -2.74
CA ASP A 329 -2.52 -21.28 -3.74
C ASP A 329 -3.73 -21.80 -4.55
N PRO A 330 -4.90 -21.14 -4.48
CA PRO A 330 -6.12 -21.62 -5.11
C PRO A 330 -6.07 -21.61 -6.64
N THR A 331 -5.16 -20.81 -7.24
CA THR A 331 -5.02 -20.69 -8.69
C THR A 331 -4.20 -21.84 -9.28
N SER A 332 -3.07 -22.15 -8.64
CA SER A 332 -2.15 -23.20 -9.10
C SER A 332 -2.38 -24.57 -8.44
N GLY A 333 -3.13 -24.62 -7.33
CA GLY A 333 -3.30 -25.83 -6.52
C GLY A 333 -2.04 -26.26 -5.75
N ARG A 334 -0.98 -25.45 -5.77
CA ARG A 334 0.30 -25.78 -5.14
C ARG A 334 0.28 -25.46 -3.65
N VAL A 335 0.83 -26.33 -2.82
CA VAL A 335 1.14 -26.05 -1.42
C VAL A 335 2.27 -25.03 -1.36
N VAL A 336 2.01 -23.88 -0.74
CA VAL A 336 2.98 -22.78 -0.59
C VAL A 336 3.63 -22.77 0.79
N ALA A 337 2.94 -23.30 1.79
CA ALA A 337 3.48 -23.49 3.13
C ALA A 337 2.75 -24.65 3.83
N GLU A 338 3.40 -25.33 4.73
CA GLU A 338 2.80 -26.37 5.59
C GLU A 338 3.48 -26.39 6.95
N GLY A 339 2.78 -26.92 7.94
CA GLY A 339 3.30 -27.02 9.30
C GLY A 339 2.29 -27.62 10.28
N THR A 340 2.73 -27.73 11.54
CA THR A 340 1.92 -28.27 12.63
C THR A 340 1.85 -27.29 13.81
N THR A 341 0.74 -27.32 14.55
CA THR A 341 0.58 -26.47 15.74
C THR A 341 1.53 -26.92 16.86
N GLY A 342 2.19 -25.94 17.46
CA GLY A 342 3.11 -26.13 18.59
C GLY A 342 2.40 -26.35 19.92
N ALA A 343 3.19 -26.40 21.01
CA ALA A 343 2.72 -26.63 22.39
C ALA A 343 1.70 -25.59 22.88
N ASP A 344 1.70 -24.40 22.29
CA ASP A 344 0.75 -23.33 22.56
C ASP A 344 -0.54 -23.41 21.70
N GLY A 345 -0.66 -24.43 20.85
CA GLY A 345 -1.77 -24.62 19.91
C GLY A 345 -1.74 -23.64 18.76
N THR A 346 -0.58 -23.03 18.43
CA THR A 346 -0.45 -22.08 17.32
C THR A 346 0.48 -22.59 16.22
N LEU A 347 0.23 -22.11 15.00
CA LEU A 347 1.10 -22.27 13.83
C LEU A 347 1.15 -20.94 13.09
N ALA A 348 2.35 -20.40 12.88
CA ALA A 348 2.55 -19.18 12.13
C ALA A 348 3.12 -19.47 10.74
N PHE A 349 2.60 -18.78 9.75
CA PHE A 349 3.16 -18.68 8.40
C PHE A 349 3.52 -17.23 8.13
N ASP A 350 4.79 -16.94 7.87
CA ASP A 350 5.31 -15.60 7.58
C ASP A 350 5.81 -15.50 6.13
N ASN A 351 6.13 -14.29 5.69
CA ASN A 351 6.70 -13.99 4.37
C ASN A 351 5.87 -14.50 3.19
N LEU A 352 4.56 -14.47 3.34
CA LEU A 352 3.62 -14.87 2.30
C LEU A 352 3.30 -13.69 1.37
N THR A 353 3.16 -13.97 0.08
CA THR A 353 2.63 -12.98 -0.86
C THR A 353 1.19 -12.64 -0.47
N PRO A 354 0.80 -11.35 -0.38
CA PRO A 354 -0.58 -10.97 -0.11
C PRO A 354 -1.56 -11.54 -1.14
N GLY A 355 -2.69 -12.03 -0.66
CA GLY A 355 -3.70 -12.68 -1.49
C GLY A 355 -4.57 -13.65 -0.72
N THR A 356 -5.46 -14.34 -1.43
CA THR A 356 -6.33 -15.39 -0.87
C THR A 356 -5.66 -16.74 -1.04
N TYR A 357 -5.70 -17.53 0.01
CA TYR A 357 -5.16 -18.89 0.05
C TYR A 357 -6.21 -19.83 0.61
N ARG A 358 -6.16 -21.10 0.19
CA ARG A 358 -6.96 -22.17 0.78
C ARG A 358 -6.18 -22.81 1.92
N LEU A 359 -6.71 -22.73 3.13
CA LEU A 359 -6.20 -23.43 4.29
C LEU A 359 -6.86 -24.79 4.37
N ARG A 360 -6.05 -25.83 4.34
CA ARG A 360 -6.45 -27.24 4.47
C ARG A 360 -5.87 -27.82 5.74
N GLU A 361 -6.72 -28.41 6.55
CA GLU A 361 -6.27 -29.24 7.65
C GLU A 361 -6.06 -30.68 7.17
N THR A 362 -4.84 -31.18 7.31
CA THR A 362 -4.48 -32.56 6.91
C THR A 362 -4.55 -33.55 8.06
N ASP A 363 -4.32 -33.07 9.31
CA ASP A 363 -4.48 -33.85 10.53
C ASP A 363 -4.97 -32.94 11.66
N SER A 364 -5.93 -33.40 12.47
CA SER A 364 -6.42 -32.67 13.64
C SER A 364 -5.42 -32.67 14.83
N GLY A 365 -4.38 -33.50 14.77
CA GLY A 365 -3.46 -33.76 15.91
C GLY A 365 -4.09 -34.55 17.03
N SER A 366 -5.34 -35.03 16.88
CA SER A 366 -6.09 -35.71 17.94
C SER A 366 -6.97 -36.84 17.41
N ARG A 367 -6.93 -37.98 18.08
CA ARG A 367 -7.84 -39.11 17.75
C ARG A 367 -9.32 -38.82 18.07
N LEU A 368 -9.57 -37.87 18.94
CA LEU A 368 -10.92 -37.52 19.41
C LEU A 368 -11.65 -36.52 18.51
N HIS A 369 -10.93 -35.83 17.63
CA HIS A 369 -11.47 -34.73 16.83
C HIS A 369 -11.55 -35.06 15.34
N ALA A 370 -12.54 -34.51 14.68
CA ALA A 370 -12.67 -34.52 13.24
C ALA A 370 -12.01 -33.26 12.67
N ARG A 371 -11.41 -33.37 11.48
CA ARG A 371 -10.88 -32.24 10.75
C ARG A 371 -12.00 -31.31 10.26
N VAL A 372 -11.71 -30.02 10.17
CA VAL A 372 -12.59 -29.06 9.52
C VAL A 372 -12.43 -29.09 7.99
N PRO A 373 -13.47 -28.69 7.23
CA PRO A 373 -13.36 -28.50 5.79
C PRO A 373 -12.32 -27.43 5.43
N ASP A 374 -11.81 -27.49 4.19
CA ASP A 374 -10.98 -26.44 3.60
C ASP A 374 -11.70 -25.08 3.70
N GLN A 375 -10.94 -24.02 4.01
CA GLN A 375 -11.47 -22.66 4.07
C GLN A 375 -10.52 -21.67 3.43
N ASP A 376 -11.08 -20.64 2.82
CA ASP A 376 -10.27 -19.57 2.23
C ASP A 376 -9.92 -18.52 3.29
N ILE A 377 -8.64 -18.12 3.31
CA ILE A 377 -8.10 -17.10 4.21
C ILE A 377 -7.38 -16.03 3.41
N THR A 378 -7.31 -14.81 3.97
CA THR A 378 -6.66 -13.69 3.32
C THR A 378 -5.37 -13.31 4.04
N ILE A 379 -4.28 -13.24 3.28
CA ILE A 379 -3.00 -12.66 3.70
C ILE A 379 -3.00 -11.20 3.28
N THR A 380 -2.97 -10.31 4.27
CA THR A 380 -2.98 -8.86 4.07
C THR A 380 -1.56 -8.33 3.96
N GLU A 381 -1.33 -7.43 3.01
CA GLU A 381 -0.05 -6.77 2.78
C GLU A 381 0.49 -6.11 4.06
N GLY A 382 1.76 -6.35 4.37
CA GLY A 382 2.47 -5.77 5.51
C GLY A 382 1.99 -6.23 6.89
N LYS A 383 0.99 -7.11 6.95
CA LYS A 383 0.44 -7.60 8.22
C LYS A 383 1.18 -8.86 8.66
N THR A 384 1.97 -8.75 9.73
CA THR A 384 2.71 -9.90 10.29
C THR A 384 1.77 -11.04 10.71
N ALA A 385 2.29 -12.25 10.82
CA ALA A 385 1.51 -13.41 11.28
C ALA A 385 0.87 -13.14 12.65
N ALA A 386 1.59 -12.54 13.58
CA ALA A 386 1.09 -12.21 14.93
C ALA A 386 -0.09 -11.23 14.90
N ALA A 387 -0.11 -10.30 13.93
CA ALA A 387 -1.18 -9.31 13.76
C ALA A 387 -2.38 -9.85 12.98
N ASN A 388 -2.30 -11.06 12.42
CA ASN A 388 -3.35 -11.70 11.62
C ASN A 388 -3.74 -13.10 12.17
N PRO A 389 -4.25 -13.20 13.40
CA PRO A 389 -4.65 -14.48 13.96
C PRO A 389 -6.01 -14.94 13.43
N ILE A 390 -6.10 -16.22 13.12
CA ILE A 390 -7.37 -16.92 12.83
C ILE A 390 -7.54 -18.07 13.81
N THR A 391 -8.77 -18.37 14.19
CA THR A 391 -9.07 -19.48 15.10
C THR A 391 -9.78 -20.59 14.35
N ILE A 392 -9.26 -21.80 14.48
CA ILE A 392 -9.84 -23.03 13.91
C ILE A 392 -10.28 -23.92 15.08
N VAL A 393 -11.52 -24.34 15.06
CA VAL A 393 -12.12 -25.18 16.10
C VAL A 393 -12.53 -26.51 15.50
N ASP A 394 -11.90 -27.60 15.93
CA ASP A 394 -12.27 -28.93 15.47
C ASP A 394 -13.40 -29.52 16.31
N PRO A 395 -14.47 -30.00 15.68
CA PRO A 395 -15.49 -30.72 16.39
C PRO A 395 -14.96 -32.05 16.89
N PHE A 396 -15.53 -32.54 17.99
CA PHE A 396 -15.32 -33.92 18.38
C PHE A 396 -15.85 -34.87 17.32
N LYS A 397 -15.24 -36.04 17.14
CA LYS A 397 -15.80 -37.10 16.29
C LYS A 397 -17.12 -37.54 16.86
N GLN A 398 -18.06 -37.89 16.00
CA GLN A 398 -19.30 -38.50 16.42
C GLN A 398 -19.06 -39.84 17.14
N GLY A 399 -19.89 -40.13 18.14
CA GLY A 399 -19.93 -41.44 18.76
C GLY A 399 -20.96 -42.31 18.04
N GLU A 400 -20.67 -43.61 17.90
CA GLU A 400 -21.66 -44.60 17.37
C GLU A 400 -22.44 -45.21 18.51
N LEU A 401 -23.79 -45.11 18.42
CA LEU A 401 -24.69 -45.91 19.27
C LEU A 401 -25.04 -47.20 18.55
N VAL A 402 -24.87 -48.33 19.25
CA VAL A 402 -25.40 -49.62 18.85
C VAL A 402 -26.49 -50.03 19.86
N LEU A 403 -27.73 -49.98 19.49
CA LEU A 403 -28.81 -50.52 20.27
C LEU A 403 -28.92 -52.03 20.07
N LYS A 404 -29.10 -52.78 21.18
CA LYS A 404 -29.41 -54.21 21.17
C LYS A 404 -30.73 -54.43 21.88
N LYS A 405 -31.67 -55.05 21.20
CA LYS A 405 -32.95 -55.45 21.78
C LYS A 405 -33.00 -56.94 21.92
N THR A 406 -33.27 -57.41 23.13
CA THR A 406 -33.25 -58.85 23.44
C THR A 406 -34.45 -59.29 24.29
N ASP A 407 -34.79 -60.57 24.16
CA ASP A 407 -35.70 -61.27 25.09
C ASP A 407 -35.00 -61.40 26.46
N LYS A 408 -35.64 -60.96 27.53
CA LYS A 408 -35.09 -60.91 28.88
C LYS A 408 -34.76 -62.28 29.47
N ALA A 409 -35.53 -63.30 29.08
CA ALA A 409 -35.34 -64.66 29.60
C ALA A 409 -34.31 -65.46 28.79
N THR A 410 -34.22 -65.25 27.47
CA THR A 410 -33.44 -66.10 26.57
C THR A 410 -32.22 -65.40 25.95
N GLY A 411 -32.17 -64.09 26.04
CA GLY A 411 -31.14 -63.29 25.38
C GLY A 411 -31.26 -63.22 23.86
N LYS A 412 -32.28 -63.81 23.26
CA LYS A 412 -32.48 -63.81 21.80
C LYS A 412 -32.75 -62.41 21.27
N PRO A 413 -32.22 -62.04 20.08
CA PRO A 413 -32.48 -60.75 19.47
C PRO A 413 -33.96 -60.57 19.14
N LEU A 414 -34.45 -59.35 19.34
CA LEU A 414 -35.86 -58.95 19.06
C LEU A 414 -35.92 -57.88 17.98
N PRO A 415 -36.44 -58.18 16.78
CA PRO A 415 -36.67 -57.21 15.73
C PRO A 415 -37.99 -56.44 15.96
N GLY A 416 -38.07 -55.23 15.37
CA GLY A 416 -39.28 -54.43 15.31
C GLY A 416 -39.57 -53.58 16.56
N ALA A 417 -38.68 -53.55 17.54
CA ALA A 417 -38.77 -52.58 18.64
C ALA A 417 -38.51 -51.16 18.13
N VAL A 418 -39.33 -50.19 18.55
CA VAL A 418 -39.11 -48.77 18.25
C VAL A 418 -38.56 -48.10 19.50
N ILE A 419 -37.33 -47.52 19.33
CA ILE A 419 -36.60 -46.88 20.42
C ILE A 419 -36.34 -45.43 20.03
N THR A 420 -36.71 -44.51 20.91
CA THR A 420 -36.50 -43.07 20.75
C THR A 420 -35.24 -42.66 21.48
N ILE A 421 -34.38 -41.91 20.79
CA ILE A 421 -33.17 -41.29 21.34
C ILE A 421 -33.45 -39.83 21.64
N ASN A 422 -33.24 -39.42 22.89
CA ASN A 422 -33.42 -38.04 23.33
C ASN A 422 -32.09 -37.44 23.84
N ALA A 423 -31.97 -36.12 23.67
CA ALA A 423 -30.93 -35.36 24.34
C ALA A 423 -31.09 -35.46 25.87
N ASP A 424 -29.98 -35.45 26.58
CA ASP A 424 -29.99 -35.32 28.05
C ASP A 424 -30.09 -33.82 28.41
N THR A 425 -31.02 -33.47 29.27
CA THR A 425 -31.21 -32.11 29.78
C THR A 425 -31.32 -32.10 31.29
N LEU A 426 -31.02 -31.00 31.91
CA LEU A 426 -31.22 -30.78 33.35
C LEU A 426 -32.55 -30.06 33.55
N ASP A 427 -33.36 -30.51 34.50
CA ASP A 427 -34.53 -29.76 34.97
C ASP A 427 -34.12 -28.62 35.94
N ALA A 428 -35.09 -27.87 36.42
CA ALA A 428 -34.86 -26.76 37.34
C ALA A 428 -34.20 -27.16 38.68
N SER A 429 -34.25 -28.45 39.05
CA SER A 429 -33.59 -29.01 40.25
C SER A 429 -32.20 -29.57 39.99
N GLY A 430 -31.72 -29.49 38.73
CA GLY A 430 -30.43 -30.05 38.30
C GLY A 430 -30.46 -31.55 38.07
N LYS A 431 -31.65 -32.20 38.02
CA LYS A 431 -31.79 -33.60 37.72
C LYS A 431 -31.78 -33.83 36.19
N HIS A 432 -31.09 -34.88 35.75
CA HIS A 432 -31.06 -35.32 34.39
C HIS A 432 -32.43 -35.84 33.92
N THR A 433 -32.95 -35.28 32.83
CA THR A 433 -34.22 -35.61 32.23
C THR A 433 -34.10 -35.79 30.73
N ARG A 434 -35.10 -36.42 30.12
CA ARG A 434 -35.20 -36.58 28.68
C ARG A 434 -35.60 -35.25 28.04
N GLY A 435 -34.74 -34.69 27.23
CA GLY A 435 -35.00 -33.50 26.45
C GLY A 435 -35.61 -33.83 25.07
N LYS A 436 -35.22 -33.01 24.08
CA LYS A 436 -35.68 -33.12 22.69
C LYS A 436 -35.39 -34.51 22.12
N GLU A 437 -36.37 -35.08 21.39
CA GLU A 437 -36.20 -36.25 20.56
C GLU A 437 -35.26 -35.92 19.40
N LEU A 438 -34.22 -36.76 19.22
CA LEU A 438 -33.22 -36.63 18.18
C LEU A 438 -33.40 -37.61 17.04
N ALA A 439 -33.80 -38.85 17.40
CA ALA A 439 -34.02 -39.91 16.43
C ALA A 439 -35.01 -40.95 16.96
N ARG A 440 -35.65 -41.69 16.05
CA ARG A 440 -36.47 -42.86 16.31
C ARG A 440 -35.92 -44.02 15.48
N LEU A 441 -35.56 -45.09 16.14
CA LEU A 441 -34.89 -46.23 15.54
C LEU A 441 -35.74 -47.48 15.68
N THR A 442 -35.79 -48.29 14.63
CA THR A 442 -36.46 -49.61 14.66
C THR A 442 -35.42 -50.71 14.59
N THR A 443 -35.45 -51.70 15.50
CA THR A 443 -34.47 -52.79 15.50
C THR A 443 -34.70 -53.72 14.30
N GLY A 444 -33.59 -54.09 13.63
CA GLY A 444 -33.56 -55.02 12.51
C GLY A 444 -33.74 -56.47 12.91
N LYS A 445 -33.64 -57.39 11.95
CA LYS A 445 -33.77 -58.86 12.14
C LYS A 445 -32.80 -59.42 13.18
N ASP A 446 -31.64 -58.80 13.32
CA ASP A 446 -30.60 -59.11 14.28
C ASP A 446 -30.83 -58.47 15.68
N GLY A 447 -31.99 -57.81 15.86
CA GLY A 447 -32.31 -57.09 17.09
C GLY A 447 -31.48 -55.84 17.33
N THR A 448 -30.75 -55.33 16.31
CA THR A 448 -29.89 -54.12 16.45
C THR A 448 -30.40 -52.93 15.66
N ALA A 449 -30.03 -51.73 16.12
CA ALA A 449 -30.12 -50.50 15.37
C ALA A 449 -28.91 -49.61 15.67
N LYS A 450 -28.48 -48.79 14.73
CA LYS A 450 -27.30 -47.91 14.86
C LYS A 450 -27.64 -46.45 14.62
N LEU A 451 -26.92 -45.57 15.30
CA LEU A 451 -27.02 -44.12 15.13
C LEU A 451 -25.69 -43.44 15.40
N GLN A 452 -25.31 -42.48 14.55
CA GLN A 452 -24.23 -41.54 14.84
C GLN A 452 -24.76 -40.40 15.70
N LEU A 453 -24.07 -40.10 16.80
CA LEU A 453 -24.46 -39.09 17.77
C LEU A 453 -23.37 -38.00 17.86
N ASP A 454 -23.79 -36.76 17.86
CA ASP A 454 -22.90 -35.63 18.06
C ASP A 454 -22.31 -35.65 19.46
N VAL A 455 -21.00 -35.38 19.54
CA VAL A 455 -20.30 -35.27 20.81
C VAL A 455 -19.82 -33.84 20.98
N THR A 456 -20.27 -33.20 22.04
CA THR A 456 -19.96 -31.79 22.32
C THR A 456 -18.95 -31.59 23.46
N LEU A 457 -18.65 -32.64 24.19
CA LEU A 457 -17.73 -32.61 25.34
C LEU A 457 -16.67 -33.73 25.23
N LYS A 458 -15.45 -33.43 25.67
CA LYS A 458 -14.31 -34.35 25.64
C LYS A 458 -14.58 -35.70 26.33
N ASN A 459 -15.30 -35.65 27.44
CA ASN A 459 -15.67 -36.83 28.21
C ASN A 459 -16.96 -37.50 27.73
N GLY A 460 -17.52 -37.03 26.62
CA GLY A 460 -18.73 -37.55 26.03
C GLY A 460 -19.99 -36.71 26.31
N THR A 461 -20.98 -36.89 25.46
CA THR A 461 -22.29 -36.26 25.59
C THR A 461 -23.32 -37.29 26.01
N HIS A 462 -24.19 -36.93 26.95
CA HIS A 462 -25.18 -37.81 27.50
C HIS A 462 -26.47 -37.78 26.68
N TYR A 463 -27.06 -38.97 26.58
CA TYR A 463 -28.30 -39.21 25.87
C TYR A 463 -29.19 -40.19 26.62
N TRP A 464 -30.47 -40.30 26.21
CA TRP A 464 -31.43 -41.25 26.69
C TRP A 464 -31.92 -42.13 25.56
N ALA A 465 -32.02 -43.45 25.81
CA ALA A 465 -32.70 -44.40 24.96
C ALA A 465 -33.98 -44.86 25.67
N SER A 466 -35.12 -44.73 25.03
CA SER A 466 -36.41 -45.09 25.57
C SER A 466 -37.17 -45.94 24.56
N GLU A 467 -37.66 -47.08 24.95
CA GLU A 467 -38.56 -47.84 24.09
C GLU A 467 -39.95 -47.20 24.04
N THR A 468 -40.48 -47.01 22.85
CA THR A 468 -41.82 -46.45 22.62
C THR A 468 -42.78 -47.48 22.07
N THR A 469 -42.25 -48.55 21.44
CA THR A 469 -43.08 -49.66 20.95
C THR A 469 -42.29 -50.96 21.11
N ALA A 470 -42.84 -51.91 21.87
CA ALA A 470 -42.27 -53.24 22.01
C ALA A 470 -42.47 -54.10 20.77
N PRO A 471 -41.63 -55.11 20.50
CA PRO A 471 -41.88 -56.09 19.45
C PRO A 471 -43.18 -56.88 19.71
N ALA A 472 -43.78 -57.37 18.63
CA ALA A 472 -45.03 -58.19 18.75
C ALA A 472 -44.81 -59.36 19.69
N GLY A 473 -45.73 -59.51 20.68
CA GLY A 473 -45.70 -60.56 21.71
C GLY A 473 -44.83 -60.28 22.91
N TYR A 474 -44.30 -59.01 23.03
CA TYR A 474 -43.51 -58.57 24.17
C TYR A 474 -44.13 -57.33 24.83
N GLN A 475 -43.79 -57.15 26.10
CA GLN A 475 -44.12 -55.94 26.84
C GLN A 475 -42.87 -55.08 26.96
N ALA A 476 -43.00 -53.78 26.70
CA ALA A 476 -41.91 -52.85 26.87
C ALA A 476 -41.45 -52.82 28.32
N ASP A 477 -40.19 -53.13 28.58
CA ASP A 477 -39.57 -52.92 29.87
C ASP A 477 -39.13 -51.45 29.96
N ALA A 478 -40.03 -50.64 30.40
CA ALA A 478 -40.13 -49.23 30.09
C ALA A 478 -39.19 -48.27 30.80
N ALA A 479 -38.14 -48.74 31.44
CA ALA A 479 -37.16 -47.83 32.09
C ALA A 479 -36.22 -47.19 31.04
N PRO A 480 -36.30 -45.85 30.79
CA PRO A 480 -35.34 -45.18 29.93
C PRO A 480 -33.92 -45.31 30.43
N GLN A 481 -32.96 -45.63 29.54
CA GLN A 481 -31.55 -45.75 29.88
C GLN A 481 -30.80 -44.51 29.47
N ARG A 482 -30.11 -43.88 30.44
CA ARG A 482 -29.15 -42.82 30.17
C ARG A 482 -27.82 -43.45 29.80
N PHE A 483 -27.19 -42.95 28.73
CA PHE A 483 -25.89 -43.44 28.28
C PHE A 483 -25.00 -42.28 27.84
N THR A 484 -23.72 -42.51 27.62
CA THR A 484 -22.76 -41.50 27.16
C THR A 484 -22.18 -41.91 25.82
N ALA A 485 -22.30 -41.05 24.83
CA ALA A 485 -21.58 -41.14 23.56
C ALA A 485 -20.25 -40.44 23.72
N THR A 486 -19.14 -41.15 23.54
CA THR A 486 -17.78 -40.58 23.60
C THR A 486 -17.19 -40.37 22.20
N PRO A 487 -16.28 -39.40 22.01
CA PRO A 487 -15.76 -39.06 20.68
C PRO A 487 -15.13 -40.27 19.99
N GLY A 488 -15.59 -40.60 18.79
CA GLY A 488 -15.06 -41.65 17.93
C GLY A 488 -15.19 -43.08 18.46
N ALA A 489 -15.95 -43.31 19.53
CA ALA A 489 -16.14 -44.62 20.13
C ALA A 489 -17.58 -45.14 19.93
N THR A 490 -17.71 -46.45 20.02
CA THR A 490 -19.02 -47.13 19.97
C THR A 490 -19.52 -47.41 21.40
N VAL A 491 -20.75 -46.99 21.70
CA VAL A 491 -21.45 -47.33 22.91
C VAL A 491 -22.57 -48.32 22.60
N THR A 492 -22.70 -49.39 23.38
CA THR A 492 -23.77 -50.34 23.23
C THR A 492 -24.78 -50.14 24.35
N VAL A 493 -26.05 -49.98 23.99
CA VAL A 493 -27.20 -49.93 24.91
C VAL A 493 -28.08 -51.15 24.67
N THR A 494 -28.29 -51.96 25.71
CA THR A 494 -29.12 -53.17 25.61
C THR A 494 -30.44 -52.93 26.33
N LEU A 495 -31.55 -53.11 25.64
CA LEU A 495 -32.89 -53.06 26.19
C LEU A 495 -33.49 -54.46 26.06
N ALA A 496 -34.07 -54.99 27.17
CA ALA A 496 -34.62 -56.35 27.20
C ALA A 496 -36.10 -56.29 27.55
N ASP A 497 -36.92 -57.09 26.83
CA ASP A 497 -38.35 -57.20 27.07
C ASP A 497 -38.75 -58.56 27.55
N SER A 498 -39.75 -58.58 28.38
CA SER A 498 -40.44 -59.82 28.80
C SER A 498 -41.57 -60.16 27.83
N LYS A 499 -41.77 -61.45 27.59
CA LYS A 499 -42.91 -61.89 26.82
C LYS A 499 -44.22 -61.46 27.50
N THR A 500 -45.21 -61.06 26.68
CA THR A 500 -46.56 -60.82 27.20
C THR A 500 -47.11 -62.09 27.80
N PRO A 501 -47.50 -62.06 29.09
CA PRO A 501 -48.15 -63.25 29.69
C PRO A 501 -49.37 -63.69 28.84
N VAL A 502 -49.34 -64.94 28.44
CA VAL A 502 -50.55 -65.55 27.86
C VAL A 502 -51.58 -65.64 28.96
N PRO A 503 -52.78 -65.11 28.82
CA PRO A 503 -53.82 -65.30 29.81
C PRO A 503 -54.09 -66.82 30.00
N THR A 504 -53.75 -67.34 31.16
CA THR A 504 -54.18 -68.70 31.56
C THR A 504 -55.67 -68.62 31.80
N THR A 505 -56.49 -69.19 30.88
CA THR A 505 -57.89 -69.42 31.13
C THR A 505 -58.01 -70.32 32.33
N PRO A 506 -58.74 -69.97 33.40
CA PRO A 506 -58.98 -70.88 34.50
C PRO A 506 -59.71 -72.13 33.99
N PRO A 507 -59.46 -73.34 34.55
CA PRO A 507 -60.20 -74.56 34.15
C PRO A 507 -61.66 -74.36 34.40
N ALA A 508 -62.53 -74.79 33.41
CA ALA A 508 -63.95 -74.71 33.48
C ALA A 508 -64.42 -75.54 34.68
N THR A 509 -65.03 -74.90 35.66
CA THR A 509 -65.73 -75.53 36.75
C THR A 509 -67.08 -76.00 36.23
N THR A 510 -67.31 -77.33 36.24
CA THR A 510 -68.58 -77.99 35.91
C THR A 510 -69.72 -77.48 36.81
N ALA A 511 -70.79 -77.04 36.19
CA ALA A 511 -72.00 -76.54 36.83
C ALA A 511 -72.85 -77.72 37.40
N PRO A 512 -73.43 -77.58 38.60
CA PRO A 512 -74.56 -78.46 39.03
C PRO A 512 -75.90 -78.02 38.39
N PRO A 513 -76.92 -78.94 38.33
CA PRO A 513 -78.14 -78.79 37.46
C PRO A 513 -79.20 -77.84 38.01
N ALA A 514 -80.05 -77.40 37.10
CA ALA A 514 -81.10 -76.44 37.27
C ALA A 514 -82.28 -76.94 38.15
N ALA A 515 -82.97 -76.04 38.82
CA ALA A 515 -84.33 -76.13 39.30
C ALA A 515 -85.06 -74.77 39.18
N PRO A 516 -86.39 -74.73 39.11
CA PRO A 516 -87.15 -74.02 38.09
C PRO A 516 -87.77 -72.66 38.51
N THR A 517 -88.14 -71.94 37.49
CA THR A 517 -89.10 -70.85 37.32
C THR A 517 -89.92 -70.31 38.49
N ALA A 518 -89.96 -69.02 38.60
CA ALA A 518 -91.14 -68.26 38.92
C ALA A 518 -91.06 -66.86 38.27
N GLN A 519 -92.11 -66.59 37.50
CA GLN A 519 -92.50 -65.39 36.80
C GLN A 519 -93.11 -64.40 37.79
N LEU A 520 -93.00 -63.12 37.52
CA LEU A 520 -93.98 -62.02 37.69
C LEU A 520 -93.21 -60.68 37.68
N ALA A 521 -93.33 -59.89 36.70
CA ALA A 521 -94.34 -58.98 36.27
C ALA A 521 -94.17 -57.56 36.77
N HIS A 522 -94.06 -56.69 35.79
CA HIS A 522 -94.48 -55.29 35.76
C HIS A 522 -94.00 -54.29 36.82
N THR A 523 -93.61 -53.16 36.47
CA THR A 523 -94.13 -51.96 35.82
C THR A 523 -93.02 -50.93 35.99
N GLY A 524 -92.70 -50.07 35.20
CA GLY A 524 -93.38 -49.12 34.40
C GLY A 524 -92.48 -47.90 34.25
N SER A 525 -92.52 -47.42 33.10
CA SER A 525 -92.54 -45.99 32.75
C SER A 525 -91.29 -45.14 33.08
N ALA A 526 -90.79 -44.53 32.23
CA ALA A 526 -91.09 -43.64 31.13
C ALA A 526 -89.98 -42.58 31.01
N ASN A 527 -89.64 -42.33 29.79
CA ASN A 527 -89.32 -41.02 29.23
C ASN A 527 -88.00 -40.34 29.72
N THR A 528 -87.21 -39.78 28.95
CA THR A 528 -87.41 -39.07 27.68
C THR A 528 -86.06 -38.70 27.14
N THR A 529 -85.85 -39.08 25.90
CA THR A 529 -85.60 -38.20 24.76
C THR A 529 -84.36 -37.31 24.71
N TRP A 530 -83.71 -37.45 23.59
CA TRP A 530 -83.19 -36.40 22.69
C TRP A 530 -81.77 -35.92 22.98
N LEU A 531 -80.88 -35.70 22.08
CA LEU A 531 -80.83 -35.56 20.61
C LEU A 531 -79.36 -35.47 20.24
N ILE A 532 -78.87 -36.17 19.25
CA ILE A 532 -78.42 -35.72 17.95
C ILE A 532 -77.54 -34.49 17.98
N GLY A 533 -76.42 -34.65 17.39
CA GLY A 533 -75.60 -33.54 16.94
C GLY A 533 -74.28 -33.98 16.28
N ALA A 534 -74.50 -34.36 15.07
CA ALA A 534 -73.49 -34.52 14.00
C ALA A 534 -72.76 -33.25 13.67
N GLY A 535 -71.63 -33.42 13.05
CA GLY A 535 -71.02 -32.43 12.18
C GLY A 535 -69.83 -31.79 12.84
N GLY A 536 -68.74 -31.74 12.25
CA GLY A 536 -68.37 -31.39 10.96
C GLY A 536 -66.84 -31.27 10.86
N VAL A 537 -66.38 -31.76 9.81
CA VAL A 537 -65.09 -31.57 9.22
C VAL A 537 -64.81 -30.05 9.00
N LEU A 538 -63.66 -29.56 9.30
CA LEU A 538 -63.02 -28.50 8.47
C LEU A 538 -61.50 -28.54 8.58
N VAL A 539 -60.92 -28.82 7.42
CA VAL A 539 -59.52 -28.55 7.00
C VAL A 539 -59.38 -27.05 6.85
N ALA A 540 -58.33 -26.52 7.32
CA ALA A 540 -57.76 -25.30 6.74
C ALA A 540 -56.22 -25.29 6.86
N ALA A 541 -55.64 -25.43 5.70
CA ALA A 541 -54.29 -25.08 5.39
C ALA A 541 -54.12 -23.55 5.35
N GLY A 542 -52.96 -23.09 5.58
CA GLY A 542 -52.51 -21.71 5.33
C GLY A 542 -51.39 -21.36 6.30
N GLY A 543 -50.24 -21.08 5.95
CA GLY A 543 -49.76 -20.27 4.87
C GLY A 543 -48.69 -19.39 5.49
N GLY A 544 -47.49 -19.50 5.02
CA GLY A 544 -46.33 -18.76 5.50
C GLY A 544 -46.50 -17.25 5.30
N ALA A 545 -45.76 -16.51 6.09
CA ALA A 545 -45.43 -15.14 5.76
C ALA A 545 -44.00 -14.86 6.16
N VAL A 546 -43.15 -14.75 5.13
CA VAL A 546 -41.88 -14.09 5.09
C VAL A 546 -42.11 -12.60 5.31
N TRP A 547 -41.41 -12.00 6.25
CA TRP A 547 -41.35 -10.55 6.34
C TRP A 547 -39.92 -10.06 6.15
N ALA A 548 -39.66 -9.56 4.94
CA ALA A 548 -38.48 -8.82 4.58
C ALA A 548 -38.77 -7.32 4.71
N GLY A 549 -38.14 -6.66 5.64
CA GLY A 549 -38.25 -5.22 5.83
C GLY A 549 -37.01 -4.49 5.34
N SER A 550 -37.05 -4.04 4.09
CA SER A 550 -36.10 -3.07 3.54
C SER A 550 -36.47 -1.65 3.99
N ARG A 551 -35.57 -0.95 4.63
CA ARG A 551 -35.65 0.52 4.79
C ARG A 551 -34.59 1.21 3.98
N ARG A 552 -34.98 1.71 2.81
CA ARG A 552 -34.32 2.82 2.11
C ARG A 552 -34.49 4.09 2.94
N ARG A 553 -33.40 4.82 3.19
CA ARG A 553 -33.47 6.26 3.42
C ARG A 553 -32.74 6.97 2.31
N ARG A 554 -33.51 7.78 1.59
CA ARG A 554 -33.05 8.82 0.67
C ARG A 554 -32.49 9.96 1.52
N HIS A 555 -31.36 10.53 1.10
CA HIS A 555 -31.01 11.90 1.44
C HIS A 555 -30.99 12.74 0.17
N THR A 556 -31.83 13.71 0.19
CA THR A 556 -31.94 14.81 -0.77
C THR A 556 -30.79 15.79 -0.57
N SER A 557 -30.25 16.22 -1.70
CA SER A 557 -29.35 17.36 -1.85
C SER A 557 -30.10 18.67 -1.59
N THR A 558 -29.44 19.61 -0.95
CA THR A 558 -29.68 21.04 -1.14
C THR A 558 -28.35 21.75 -1.25
N SER A 559 -28.16 22.35 -2.40
CA SER A 559 -27.22 23.44 -2.69
C SER A 559 -27.63 24.69 -1.91
N ASP A 560 -26.63 25.49 -1.45
CA ASP A 560 -26.56 26.95 -1.66
C ASP A 560 -25.21 27.49 -1.15
N THR A 561 -24.56 28.08 -2.08
CA THR A 561 -23.96 29.42 -2.24
C THR A 561 -23.49 30.17 -0.96
N GLN A 562 -22.25 30.39 -0.78
CA GLN A 562 -21.51 31.67 -0.84
C GLN A 562 -19.99 31.43 -0.84
#